data_1266d86d32df8fa0a5989985aa5f6ea6
#
_entry.id   1266d86d32df8fa0a5989985aa5f6ea6
#
_cell.length_a   1.000
_cell.length_b   1.000
_cell.length_c   1.000
_cell.angle_alpha   90.00
_cell.angle_beta   90.00
_cell.angle_gamma   90.00
#
_symmetry.space_group_name_H-M   'P 1'
#
loop_
_entity.id
_entity.type
_entity.pdbx_description
1 polymer ?
#
loop_
_entity_poly.entity_id
_entity_poly.type
_entity_poly.pdbx_seq_one_letter_code
_entity_poly.pdbx_strand_id
1 'polypeptide(L)'
;NALLALQIATVIVELCRPPKVTVGRWRWLLAICLTVQMIVLACRAVLGAFYTAEFPNFFGPYLVNQIFALSSNSMMVLSVVAILLAHRDEAARELERLATLDSLTGVLNRRAWLLQSGIDLASSVRYRQSIGLLMMDLDYFKQINDTHGHAVGDRALQLFATGLQAVSRAGDVFCRYGGEEFCVFLKCADLSSVMAYDQ
;
A
#
# COMPACT_ATOMS: atom_id res chain seq x y z
N ASN A 1 14.63 -22.15 -27.30
CA ASN A 1 13.34 -22.37 -26.60
C ASN A 1 13.53 -22.88 -25.16
N ALA A 2 14.50 -23.79 -24.88
CA ALA A 2 14.76 -24.29 -23.53
C ALA A 2 15.22 -23.18 -22.55
N LEU A 3 16.10 -22.29 -22.98
CA LEU A 3 16.55 -21.13 -22.19
C LEU A 3 15.41 -20.18 -21.83
N LEU A 4 14.51 -19.91 -22.77
CA LEU A 4 13.35 -19.08 -22.54
C LEU A 4 12.38 -19.73 -21.52
N ALA A 5 12.14 -21.03 -21.65
CA ALA A 5 11.30 -21.77 -20.71
C ALA A 5 11.91 -21.76 -19.29
N LEU A 6 13.23 -21.90 -19.16
CA LEU A 6 13.94 -21.83 -17.89
C LEU A 6 13.82 -20.42 -17.24
N GLN A 7 13.97 -19.36 -18.04
CA GLN A 7 13.80 -17.99 -17.58
C GLN A 7 12.38 -17.71 -17.10
N ILE A 8 11.37 -18.17 -17.84
CA ILE A 8 9.96 -18.03 -17.44
C ILE A 8 9.70 -18.81 -16.15
N ALA A 9 10.21 -20.03 -16.03
CA ALA A 9 10.05 -20.85 -14.82
C ALA A 9 10.68 -20.19 -13.59
N THR A 10 11.87 -19.62 -13.70
CA THR A 10 12.52 -18.88 -12.59
C THR A 10 11.72 -17.67 -12.16
N VAL A 11 11.16 -16.90 -13.10
CA VAL A 11 10.30 -15.75 -12.80
C VAL A 11 9.01 -16.18 -12.10
N ILE A 12 8.37 -17.27 -12.55
CA ILE A 12 7.16 -17.81 -11.90
C ILE A 12 7.45 -18.22 -10.45
N VAL A 13 8.56 -18.95 -10.21
CA VAL A 13 8.95 -19.36 -8.87
C VAL A 13 9.15 -18.14 -7.95
N GLU A 14 9.82 -17.09 -8.45
CA GLU A 14 10.03 -15.87 -7.69
C GLU A 14 8.71 -15.12 -7.41
N LEU A 15 7.80 -15.08 -8.37
CA LEU A 15 6.47 -14.49 -8.20
C LEU A 15 5.59 -15.27 -7.20
N CYS A 16 5.76 -16.58 -7.09
CA CYS A 16 5.00 -17.43 -6.17
C CYS A 16 5.57 -17.42 -4.74
N ARG A 17 6.81 -16.92 -4.52
CA ARG A 17 7.36 -16.80 -3.17
C ARG A 17 6.52 -15.82 -2.33
N PRO A 18 6.28 -16.11 -1.03
CA PRO A 18 5.53 -15.20 -0.18
C PRO A 18 6.25 -13.85 -0.10
N PRO A 19 5.57 -12.74 -0.41
CA PRO A 19 6.19 -11.42 -0.38
C PRO A 19 6.42 -11.01 1.08
N LYS A 20 7.52 -10.30 1.33
CA LYS A 20 7.81 -9.69 2.63
C LYS A 20 6.87 -8.51 2.97
N VAL A 21 6.15 -8.00 1.98
CA VAL A 21 5.18 -6.89 2.07
C VAL A 21 3.91 -7.29 1.32
N THR A 22 2.74 -6.81 1.75
CA THR A 22 1.46 -7.03 1.04
C THR A 22 1.56 -6.48 -0.38
N VAL A 23 1.56 -7.37 -1.35
CA VAL A 23 1.68 -7.04 -2.77
C VAL A 23 0.33 -7.20 -3.44
N GLY A 24 0.00 -6.31 -4.37
CA GLY A 24 -1.25 -6.30 -5.10
C GLY A 24 -1.55 -7.58 -5.89
N ARG A 25 -2.81 -7.78 -6.25
CA ARG A 25 -3.30 -8.96 -6.99
C ARG A 25 -2.66 -9.13 -8.37
N TRP A 26 -1.98 -8.10 -8.90
CA TRP A 26 -1.27 -8.13 -10.17
C TRP A 26 -0.20 -9.22 -10.29
N ARG A 27 0.42 -9.63 -9.16
CA ARG A 27 1.39 -10.75 -9.14
C ARG A 27 0.78 -12.06 -9.60
N TRP A 28 -0.43 -12.37 -9.12
CA TRP A 28 -1.14 -13.58 -9.52
C TRP A 28 -1.54 -13.53 -10.99
N LEU A 29 -1.97 -12.36 -11.48
CA LEU A 29 -2.25 -12.17 -12.90
C LEU A 29 -1.00 -12.48 -13.74
N LEU A 30 0.15 -11.91 -13.39
CA LEU A 30 1.42 -12.12 -14.09
C LEU A 30 1.85 -13.59 -14.03
N ALA A 31 1.76 -14.25 -12.86
CA ALA A 31 2.10 -15.65 -12.69
C ALA A 31 1.22 -16.56 -13.55
N ILE A 32 -0.09 -16.31 -13.59
CA ILE A 32 -1.04 -17.07 -14.43
C ILE A 32 -0.70 -16.87 -15.92
N CYS A 33 -0.48 -15.62 -16.35
CA CYS A 33 -0.12 -15.31 -17.72
C CYS A 33 1.15 -16.03 -18.16
N LEU A 34 2.21 -16.01 -17.36
CA LEU A 34 3.48 -16.66 -17.65
C LEU A 34 3.33 -18.18 -17.66
N THR A 35 2.51 -18.74 -16.76
CA THR A 35 2.27 -20.20 -16.72
C THR A 35 1.54 -20.68 -17.96
N VAL A 36 0.48 -19.97 -18.38
CA VAL A 36 -0.25 -20.28 -19.61
C VAL A 36 0.67 -20.19 -20.82
N GLN A 37 1.48 -19.15 -20.91
CA GLN A 37 2.44 -19.00 -22.01
C GLN A 37 3.47 -20.13 -22.03
N MET A 38 3.95 -20.58 -20.88
CA MET A 38 4.89 -21.70 -20.79
C MET A 38 4.26 -23.01 -21.28
N ILE A 39 3.00 -23.28 -20.91
CA ILE A 39 2.26 -24.45 -21.39
C ILE A 39 2.12 -24.42 -22.92
N VAL A 40 1.69 -23.32 -23.49
CA VAL A 40 1.53 -23.15 -24.94
C VAL A 40 2.86 -23.35 -25.67
N LEU A 41 3.95 -22.79 -25.12
CA LEU A 41 5.30 -22.95 -25.67
C LEU A 41 5.77 -24.42 -25.61
N ALA A 42 5.52 -25.12 -24.51
CA ALA A 42 5.85 -26.52 -24.33
C ALA A 42 5.08 -27.42 -25.31
N CYS A 43 3.76 -27.22 -25.43
CA CYS A 43 2.94 -27.94 -26.42
C CYS A 43 3.46 -27.76 -27.83
N ARG A 44 3.79 -26.53 -28.21
CA ARG A 44 4.36 -26.23 -29.54
C ARG A 44 5.72 -26.90 -29.76
N ALA A 45 6.58 -26.93 -28.74
CA ALA A 45 7.88 -27.58 -28.81
C ALA A 45 7.75 -29.11 -29.04
N VAL A 46 6.81 -29.73 -28.32
CA VAL A 46 6.51 -31.19 -28.46
C VAL A 46 5.97 -31.47 -29.87
N LEU A 47 5.00 -30.68 -30.36
CA LEU A 47 4.45 -30.87 -31.71
C LEU A 47 5.52 -30.71 -32.77
N GLY A 48 6.40 -29.74 -32.65
CA GLY A 48 7.49 -29.51 -33.58
C GLY A 48 8.61 -30.59 -33.52
N ALA A 49 8.78 -31.27 -32.38
CA ALA A 49 9.80 -32.32 -32.23
C ALA A 49 9.33 -33.69 -32.71
N PHE A 50 8.06 -34.04 -32.49
CA PHE A 50 7.55 -35.39 -32.73
C PHE A 50 6.65 -35.53 -33.96
N TYR A 51 6.11 -34.40 -34.48
CA TYR A 51 5.18 -34.37 -35.61
C TYR A 51 5.69 -33.54 -36.79
N THR A 52 6.99 -33.62 -37.05
CA THR A 52 7.65 -32.84 -38.14
C THR A 52 7.11 -33.18 -39.53
N ALA A 53 6.60 -34.41 -39.75
CA ALA A 53 6.00 -34.78 -41.02
C ALA A 53 4.68 -34.06 -41.32
N GLU A 54 3.89 -33.78 -40.27
CA GLU A 54 2.59 -33.09 -40.37
C GLU A 54 2.74 -31.55 -40.28
N PHE A 55 3.81 -31.08 -39.61
CA PHE A 55 4.11 -29.67 -39.42
C PHE A 55 5.50 -29.29 -39.94
N PRO A 56 5.76 -29.40 -41.26
CA PRO A 56 7.10 -29.20 -41.82
C PRO A 56 7.60 -27.75 -41.74
N ASN A 57 6.67 -26.79 -41.65
CA ASN A 57 7.01 -25.37 -41.60
C ASN A 57 6.65 -24.75 -40.25
N PHE A 58 7.66 -24.26 -39.55
CA PHE A 58 7.48 -23.62 -38.23
C PHE A 58 6.57 -22.38 -38.28
N PHE A 59 6.48 -21.70 -39.41
CA PHE A 59 5.65 -20.50 -39.65
C PHE A 59 4.43 -20.78 -40.56
N GLY A 60 4.09 -22.04 -40.82
CA GLY A 60 2.95 -22.37 -41.66
C GLY A 60 1.62 -21.91 -41.03
N PRO A 61 0.54 -21.81 -41.84
CA PRO A 61 -0.78 -21.34 -41.41
C PRO A 61 -1.56 -22.40 -40.60
N TYR A 62 -0.85 -23.15 -39.76
CA TYR A 62 -1.44 -24.17 -38.91
C TYR A 62 -2.17 -23.54 -37.72
N LEU A 63 -3.28 -24.14 -37.30
CA LEU A 63 -4.09 -23.68 -36.18
C LEU A 63 -3.24 -23.49 -34.89
N VAL A 64 -2.29 -24.40 -34.64
CA VAL A 64 -1.37 -24.31 -33.49
C VAL A 64 -0.50 -23.04 -33.52
N ASN A 65 -0.07 -22.61 -34.69
CA ASN A 65 0.72 -21.37 -34.84
C ASN A 65 -0.12 -20.14 -34.65
N GLN A 66 -1.39 -20.16 -35.12
CA GLN A 66 -2.34 -19.07 -34.89
C GLN A 66 -2.70 -18.92 -33.41
N ILE A 67 -2.95 -20.04 -32.70
CA ILE A 67 -3.20 -20.04 -31.26
C ILE A 67 -1.96 -19.51 -30.51
N PHE A 68 -0.77 -19.94 -30.89
CA PHE A 68 0.46 -19.46 -30.29
C PHE A 68 0.64 -17.95 -30.50
N ALA A 69 0.46 -17.44 -31.70
CA ALA A 69 0.58 -16.02 -32.00
C ALA A 69 -0.44 -15.19 -31.21
N LEU A 70 -1.71 -15.64 -31.20
CA LEU A 70 -2.77 -14.93 -30.45
C LEU A 70 -2.50 -14.94 -28.95
N SER A 71 -2.14 -16.10 -28.38
CA SER A 71 -1.82 -16.20 -26.95
C SER A 71 -0.60 -15.37 -26.57
N SER A 72 0.45 -15.34 -27.40
CA SER A 72 1.66 -14.57 -27.14
C SER A 72 1.38 -13.07 -27.15
N ASN A 73 0.60 -12.56 -28.12
CA ASN A 73 0.19 -11.16 -28.15
C ASN A 73 -0.69 -10.79 -26.95
N SER A 74 -1.65 -11.64 -26.60
CA SER A 74 -2.52 -11.40 -25.43
C SER A 74 -1.70 -11.39 -24.13
N MET A 75 -0.74 -12.32 -23.97
CA MET A 75 0.14 -12.36 -22.80
C MET A 75 1.06 -11.14 -22.72
N MET A 76 1.55 -10.65 -23.84
CA MET A 76 2.34 -9.42 -23.89
C MET A 76 1.54 -8.23 -23.37
N VAL A 77 0.31 -8.04 -23.84
CA VAL A 77 -0.58 -6.96 -23.36
C VAL A 77 -0.87 -7.10 -21.88
N LEU A 78 -1.25 -8.30 -21.41
CA LEU A 78 -1.56 -8.54 -20.01
C LEU A 78 -0.34 -8.32 -19.11
N SER A 79 0.87 -8.69 -19.55
CA SER A 79 2.09 -8.46 -18.77
C SER A 79 2.41 -6.96 -18.66
N VAL A 80 2.22 -6.20 -19.72
CA VAL A 80 2.37 -4.73 -19.69
C VAL A 80 1.37 -4.11 -18.71
N VAL A 81 0.11 -4.54 -18.75
CA VAL A 81 -0.91 -4.06 -17.79
C VAL A 81 -0.53 -4.41 -16.36
N ALA A 82 -0.04 -5.63 -16.10
CA ALA A 82 0.40 -6.03 -14.76
C ALA A 82 1.57 -5.19 -14.25
N ILE A 83 2.54 -4.86 -15.12
CA ILE A 83 3.67 -3.99 -14.79
C ILE A 83 3.19 -2.56 -14.49
N LEU A 84 2.28 -2.02 -15.29
CA LEU A 84 1.71 -0.69 -15.06
C LEU A 84 0.95 -0.62 -13.72
N LEU A 85 0.19 -1.66 -13.38
CA LEU A 85 -0.48 -1.75 -12.08
C LEU A 85 0.53 -1.82 -10.93
N ALA A 86 1.64 -2.55 -11.10
CA ALA A 86 2.71 -2.60 -10.11
C ALA A 86 3.32 -1.22 -9.85
N HIS A 87 3.67 -0.49 -10.91
CA HIS A 87 4.20 0.87 -10.80
C HIS A 87 3.21 1.85 -10.18
N ARG A 88 1.92 1.73 -10.53
CA ARG A 88 0.86 2.52 -9.91
C ARG A 88 0.79 2.29 -8.40
N ASP A 89 0.80 1.01 -7.96
CA ASP A 89 0.76 0.66 -6.55
C ASP A 89 2.00 1.17 -5.80
N GLU A 90 3.16 1.12 -6.43
CA GLU A 90 4.42 1.65 -5.86
C GLU A 90 4.39 3.18 -5.73
N ALA A 91 3.96 3.88 -6.78
CA ALA A 91 3.80 5.33 -6.74
C ALA A 91 2.78 5.79 -5.70
N ALA A 92 1.65 5.08 -5.57
CA ALA A 92 0.63 5.37 -4.56
C ALA A 92 1.19 5.21 -3.14
N ARG A 93 1.96 4.16 -2.87
CA ARG A 93 2.63 3.95 -1.57
C ARG A 93 3.67 5.02 -1.28
N GLU A 94 4.42 5.46 -2.29
CA GLU A 94 5.40 6.52 -2.09
C GLU A 94 4.73 7.86 -1.82
N LEU A 95 3.62 8.19 -2.50
CA LEU A 95 2.81 9.35 -2.19
C LEU A 95 2.24 9.29 -0.75
N GLU A 96 1.72 8.14 -0.34
CA GLU A 96 1.25 7.92 1.03
C GLU A 96 2.40 8.02 2.04
N ARG A 97 3.59 7.55 1.66
CA ARG A 97 4.81 7.70 2.47
C ARG A 97 5.23 9.14 2.65
N LEU A 98 5.03 9.98 1.65
CA LEU A 98 5.35 11.42 1.70
C LEU A 98 4.26 12.25 2.36
N ALA A 99 3.04 11.73 2.45
CA ALA A 99 1.96 12.41 3.13
C ALA A 99 2.32 12.63 4.62
N THR A 100 2.12 13.82 5.09
CA THR A 100 2.35 14.22 6.49
C THR A 100 1.06 14.41 7.26
N LEU A 101 -0.03 14.65 6.55
CA LEU A 101 -1.35 14.93 7.14
C LEU A 101 -2.28 13.73 6.99
N ASP A 102 -3.20 13.60 7.94
CA ASP A 102 -4.36 12.73 7.84
C ASP A 102 -5.37 13.35 6.87
N SER A 103 -5.80 12.57 5.87
CA SER A 103 -6.64 13.06 4.77
C SER A 103 -8.05 13.46 5.18
N LEU A 104 -8.56 12.94 6.31
CA LEU A 104 -9.89 13.24 6.81
C LEU A 104 -9.89 14.49 7.67
N THR A 105 -8.94 14.58 8.61
CA THR A 105 -8.95 15.61 9.66
C THR A 105 -8.00 16.77 9.40
N GLY A 106 -7.03 16.61 8.47
CA GLY A 106 -6.06 17.63 8.13
C GLY A 106 -4.95 17.86 9.19
N VAL A 107 -4.97 17.13 10.31
CA VAL A 107 -3.91 17.14 11.31
C VAL A 107 -2.78 16.18 10.90
N LEU A 108 -1.66 16.17 11.63
CA LEU A 108 -0.59 15.22 11.33
C LEU A 108 -1.11 13.78 11.37
N ASN A 109 -0.61 12.94 10.47
CA ASN A 109 -0.79 11.51 10.58
C ASN A 109 0.20 10.92 11.62
N ARG A 110 -0.08 9.70 12.08
CA ARG A 110 0.76 8.97 13.06
C ARG A 110 2.24 9.01 12.72
N ARG A 111 2.58 8.82 11.45
CA ARG A 111 3.98 8.73 11.02
C ARG A 111 4.71 10.07 11.14
N ALA A 112 4.11 11.14 10.63
CA ALA A 112 4.68 12.49 10.70
C ALA A 112 4.82 12.93 12.17
N TRP A 113 3.81 12.61 12.99
CA TRP A 113 3.84 12.88 14.41
C TRP A 113 4.97 12.14 15.13
N LEU A 114 5.19 10.85 14.86
CA LEU A 114 6.29 10.08 15.46
C LEU A 114 7.67 10.65 15.09
N LEU A 115 7.82 11.12 13.85
CA LEU A 115 9.07 11.78 13.42
C LEU A 115 9.28 13.11 14.15
N GLN A 116 8.26 13.95 14.19
CA GLN A 116 8.35 15.28 14.80
C GLN A 116 8.51 15.19 16.33
N SER A 117 7.68 14.38 16.99
CA SER A 117 7.78 14.16 18.44
C SER A 117 9.09 13.52 18.86
N GLY A 118 9.69 12.67 18.02
CA GLY A 118 11.03 12.11 18.26
C GLY A 118 12.12 13.18 18.27
N ILE A 119 12.08 14.13 17.34
CA ILE A 119 12.99 15.29 17.30
C ILE A 119 12.80 16.17 18.55
N ASP A 120 11.54 16.42 18.90
CA ASP A 120 11.17 17.27 20.02
C ASP A 120 11.54 16.62 21.37
N LEU A 121 11.37 15.32 21.49
CA LEU A 121 11.82 14.54 22.65
C LEU A 121 13.34 14.63 22.84
N ALA A 122 14.10 14.40 21.77
CA ALA A 122 15.57 14.49 21.84
C ALA A 122 16.03 15.90 22.26
N SER A 123 15.37 16.94 21.77
CA SER A 123 15.59 18.33 22.16
C SER A 123 15.25 18.55 23.64
N SER A 124 14.07 18.11 24.09
CA SER A 124 13.62 18.27 25.48
C SER A 124 14.54 17.57 26.46
N VAL A 125 15.01 16.37 26.16
CA VAL A 125 16.01 15.65 26.97
C VAL A 125 17.32 16.45 27.06
N ARG A 126 17.81 16.97 25.94
CA ARG A 126 19.06 17.76 25.90
C ARG A 126 18.98 19.01 26.75
N TYR A 127 17.84 19.70 26.73
CA TYR A 127 17.64 20.95 27.47
C TYR A 127 16.97 20.74 28.84
N ARG A 128 16.79 19.50 29.29
CA ARG A 128 16.13 19.10 30.55
C ARG A 128 14.75 19.73 30.73
N GLN A 129 13.99 19.79 29.63
CA GLN A 129 12.63 20.31 29.65
C GLN A 129 11.65 19.16 29.94
N SER A 130 10.60 19.47 30.69
CA SER A 130 9.50 18.52 30.91
C SER A 130 8.68 18.36 29.63
N ILE A 131 8.14 17.18 29.45
CA ILE A 131 7.24 16.83 28.34
C ILE A 131 5.97 16.21 28.88
N GLY A 132 4.88 16.38 28.15
CA GLY A 132 3.60 15.67 28.35
C GLY A 132 3.28 14.86 27.11
N LEU A 133 2.69 13.69 27.31
CA LEU A 133 2.13 12.85 26.27
C LEU A 133 0.70 12.51 26.64
N LEU A 134 -0.25 12.87 25.77
CA LEU A 134 -1.64 12.50 25.94
C LEU A 134 -2.05 11.60 24.78
N MET A 135 -2.86 10.60 25.14
CA MET A 135 -3.57 9.77 24.18
C MET A 135 -5.06 9.92 24.48
N MET A 136 -5.83 10.26 23.47
CA MET A 136 -7.26 10.53 23.57
C MET A 136 -8.00 9.63 22.59
N ASP A 137 -9.18 9.20 23.00
CA ASP A 137 -10.08 8.38 22.21
C ASP A 137 -11.47 8.99 22.24
N LEU A 138 -12.21 8.93 21.14
CA LEU A 138 -13.59 9.44 21.11
C LEU A 138 -14.54 8.39 21.69
N ASP A 139 -15.06 8.68 22.87
CA ASP A 139 -16.04 7.83 23.53
C ASP A 139 -17.26 7.56 22.64
N TYR A 140 -17.69 6.31 22.62
CA TYR A 140 -18.86 5.85 21.86
C TYR A 140 -18.81 6.11 20.34
N PHE A 141 -17.63 6.31 19.76
CA PHE A 141 -17.50 6.61 18.33
C PHE A 141 -18.15 5.54 17.44
N LYS A 142 -17.99 4.26 17.80
CA LYS A 142 -18.68 3.17 17.10
C LYS A 142 -20.21 3.34 17.13
N GLN A 143 -20.78 3.75 18.25
CA GLN A 143 -22.23 3.97 18.37
C GLN A 143 -22.70 5.13 17.49
N ILE A 144 -21.89 6.19 17.37
CA ILE A 144 -22.16 7.30 16.44
C ILE A 144 -22.24 6.76 15.00
N ASN A 145 -21.26 5.95 14.58
CA ASN A 145 -21.25 5.36 13.25
C ASN A 145 -22.46 4.42 13.02
N ASP A 146 -22.76 3.55 13.98
CA ASP A 146 -23.84 2.57 13.87
C ASP A 146 -25.22 3.26 13.83
N THR A 147 -25.38 4.39 14.54
CA THR A 147 -26.66 5.10 14.63
C THR A 147 -26.88 6.11 13.50
N HIS A 148 -25.81 6.85 13.11
CA HIS A 148 -25.91 8.00 12.22
C HIS A 148 -25.15 7.84 10.90
N GLY A 149 -24.44 6.72 10.73
CA GLY A 149 -23.62 6.42 9.54
C GLY A 149 -22.23 7.06 9.59
N HIS A 150 -21.34 6.50 8.76
CA HIS A 150 -19.92 6.90 8.73
C HIS A 150 -19.69 8.38 8.39
N ALA A 151 -20.55 8.99 7.58
CA ALA A 151 -20.41 10.40 7.24
C ALA A 151 -20.55 11.33 8.47
N VAL A 152 -21.39 10.97 9.44
CA VAL A 152 -21.53 11.71 10.71
C VAL A 152 -20.34 11.43 11.61
N GLY A 153 -19.83 10.19 11.65
CA GLY A 153 -18.61 9.84 12.36
C GLY A 153 -17.39 10.61 11.82
N ASP A 154 -17.24 10.68 10.50
CA ASP A 154 -16.18 11.46 9.85
C ASP A 154 -16.26 12.95 10.25
N ARG A 155 -17.47 13.50 10.31
CA ARG A 155 -17.68 14.88 10.75
C ARG A 155 -17.34 15.08 12.23
N ALA A 156 -17.63 14.10 13.09
CA ALA A 156 -17.25 14.13 14.50
C ALA A 156 -15.72 14.18 14.66
N LEU A 157 -14.98 13.33 13.90
CA LEU A 157 -13.51 13.35 13.89
C LEU A 157 -12.93 14.68 13.42
N GLN A 158 -13.51 15.29 12.40
CA GLN A 158 -13.10 16.62 11.92
C GLN A 158 -13.34 17.73 12.95
N LEU A 159 -14.48 17.68 13.64
CA LEU A 159 -14.81 18.64 14.71
C LEU A 159 -13.87 18.48 15.90
N PHE A 160 -13.59 17.23 16.31
CA PHE A 160 -12.63 16.96 17.38
C PHE A 160 -11.24 17.47 17.04
N ALA A 161 -10.73 17.19 15.83
CA ALA A 161 -9.44 17.69 15.36
C ALA A 161 -9.38 19.23 15.35
N THR A 162 -10.48 19.90 14.94
CA THR A 162 -10.59 21.36 14.93
C THR A 162 -10.57 21.91 16.37
N GLY A 163 -11.29 21.26 17.30
CA GLY A 163 -11.27 21.63 18.72
C GLY A 163 -9.88 21.48 19.32
N LEU A 164 -9.21 20.35 19.02
CA LEU A 164 -7.84 20.09 19.47
C LEU A 164 -6.87 21.18 18.97
N GLN A 165 -7.01 21.57 17.70
CA GLN A 165 -6.21 22.64 17.11
C GLN A 165 -6.43 24.00 17.80
N ALA A 166 -7.66 24.28 18.21
CA ALA A 166 -8.01 25.55 18.86
C ALA A 166 -7.41 25.71 20.27
N VAL A 167 -7.25 24.56 21.00
CA VAL A 167 -6.67 24.57 22.36
C VAL A 167 -5.16 24.35 22.38
N SER A 168 -4.58 23.86 21.27
CA SER A 168 -3.15 23.57 21.14
C SER A 168 -2.32 24.83 21.06
N ARG A 169 -1.17 24.84 21.75
CA ARG A 169 -0.19 25.92 21.72
C ARG A 169 0.76 25.77 20.52
N ALA A 170 1.45 26.86 20.13
CA ALA A 170 2.39 26.85 19.00
C ALA A 170 3.55 25.84 19.10
N GLY A 171 3.78 25.24 20.27
CA GLY A 171 4.82 24.23 20.49
C GLY A 171 4.30 22.80 20.56
N ASP A 172 2.98 22.61 20.63
CA ASP A 172 2.37 21.30 20.78
C ASP A 172 2.24 20.61 19.41
N VAL A 173 2.50 19.30 19.39
CA VAL A 173 2.42 18.49 18.16
C VAL A 173 1.39 17.41 18.37
N PHE A 174 0.33 17.43 17.57
CA PHE A 174 -0.76 16.47 17.68
C PHE A 174 -1.09 15.79 16.36
N CYS A 175 -1.68 14.62 16.44
CA CYS A 175 -2.04 13.81 15.29
C CYS A 175 -3.30 12.99 15.51
N ARG A 176 -3.86 12.52 14.42
CA ARG A 176 -4.73 11.35 14.44
C ARG A 176 -3.86 10.10 14.40
N TYR A 177 -3.86 9.33 15.50
CA TYR A 177 -2.99 8.16 15.66
C TYR A 177 -3.55 6.93 14.95
N GLY A 178 -4.88 6.78 14.91
CA GLY A 178 -5.61 5.73 14.20
C GLY A 178 -7.09 5.78 14.53
N GLY A 179 -7.96 5.34 13.64
CA GLY A 179 -9.40 5.28 13.88
C GLY A 179 -9.97 6.52 14.53
N GLU A 180 -10.36 6.42 15.81
CA GLU A 180 -10.88 7.46 16.67
C GLU A 180 -9.85 8.00 17.67
N GLU A 181 -8.58 7.53 17.59
CA GLU A 181 -7.52 7.86 18.54
C GLU A 181 -6.71 9.08 18.09
N PHE A 182 -6.42 9.98 19.02
CA PHE A 182 -5.57 11.16 18.82
C PHE A 182 -4.43 11.18 19.85
N CYS A 183 -3.26 11.67 19.44
CA CYS A 183 -2.11 11.87 20.32
C CYS A 183 -1.64 13.30 20.30
N VAL A 184 -1.24 13.81 21.48
CA VAL A 184 -0.64 15.13 21.64
C VAL A 184 0.69 14.98 22.36
N PHE A 185 1.73 15.63 21.82
CA PHE A 185 3.03 15.80 22.46
C PHE A 185 3.16 17.28 22.89
N LEU A 186 3.32 17.49 24.19
CA LEU A 186 3.41 18.79 24.82
C LEU A 186 4.86 19.09 25.19
N LYS A 187 5.39 20.21 24.72
CA LYS A 187 6.71 20.71 25.13
C LYS A 187 6.59 21.60 26.36
N CYS A 188 7.59 21.54 27.24
CA CYS A 188 7.64 22.34 28.47
C CYS A 188 6.34 22.21 29.30
N ALA A 189 5.78 20.98 29.33
CA ALA A 189 4.50 20.72 30.00
C ALA A 189 4.70 20.74 31.51
N ASP A 190 3.91 21.54 32.19
CA ASP A 190 3.56 21.38 33.60
C ASP A 190 2.22 20.67 33.75
N LEU A 191 1.86 20.29 34.98
CA LEU A 191 0.62 19.58 35.22
C LEU A 191 -0.63 20.37 34.75
N SER A 192 -0.58 21.72 34.87
CA SER A 192 -1.66 22.61 34.44
C SER A 192 -1.82 22.58 32.91
N SER A 193 -0.73 22.47 32.18
CA SER A 193 -0.74 22.35 30.71
C SER A 193 -1.38 21.07 30.22
N VAL A 194 -1.17 19.97 30.95
CA VAL A 194 -1.78 18.68 30.62
C VAL A 194 -3.28 18.70 30.92
N MET A 195 -3.69 19.26 32.05
CA MET A 195 -5.10 19.34 32.46
C MET A 195 -5.96 20.26 31.58
N ALA A 196 -5.35 21.17 30.83
CA ALA A 196 -6.07 22.04 29.90
C ALA A 196 -6.69 21.29 28.71
N TYR A 197 -6.27 20.03 28.45
CA TYR A 197 -6.82 19.18 27.40
C TYR A 197 -7.94 18.24 27.91
N ASP A 198 -8.22 18.22 29.23
CA ASP A 198 -9.22 17.36 29.87
C ASP A 198 -10.59 18.07 30.02
N GLN A 199 -10.73 19.30 29.52
CA GLN A 199 -11.96 20.11 29.56
C GLN A 199 -12.61 20.22 28.18
#